data_d56fa13958065e51063f87b68fa011cf
#
_entry.id   d56fa13958065e51063f87b68fa011cf
#
_cell.length_a   1.000
_cell.length_b   1.000
_cell.length_c   1.000
_cell.angle_alpha   90.00
_cell.angle_beta   90.00
_cell.angle_gamma   90.00
#
_symmetry.space_group_name_H-M   'P 1'
#
loop_
_entity.id
_entity.type
_entity.pdbx_description
1 polymer ?
#
loop_
_entity_poly.entity_id
_entity_poly.type
_entity_poly.pdbx_seq_one_letter_code
_entity_poly.pdbx_strand_id
1 'polypeptide(L)'
;MPEQTARTLNHFSLYAFTDAYWLLSKEEKSSFHKNWLTGLRSAAQTVDIFQNTDSKADMLVWCALEADDPCNTSTFFEKLTKATTPYRHLIRPKDSLWGFTRPSQYTKTRSAQEIDPFAETRMKYLVMYPFAKTAEWYLMSRESRQGVMNEHIRIGKQYEDIKQLLLYSFGLQDQEFIVVYETENLPRFSDLVNELRDTEARRYTLQDTPVTTAIYHPAEETLALWK
;
A
#
# COMPACT_ATOMS: atom_id res chain seq x y z
N MET A 1 -8.90 -20.15 -22.20
CA MET A 1 -8.22 -19.99 -20.91
C MET A 1 -8.79 -18.72 -20.30
N PRO A 2 -9.12 -18.65 -19.00
CA PRO A 2 -9.52 -17.38 -18.41
C PRO A 2 -8.36 -16.41 -18.61
N GLU A 3 -8.67 -15.20 -19.04
CA GLU A 3 -7.75 -14.08 -19.17
C GLU A 3 -7.02 -13.91 -17.82
N GLN A 4 -5.71 -14.17 -17.82
CA GLN A 4 -4.91 -14.08 -16.61
C GLN A 4 -4.79 -12.58 -16.32
N THR A 5 -5.49 -12.10 -15.33
CA THR A 5 -5.41 -10.69 -14.91
C THR A 5 -3.94 -10.36 -14.66
N ALA A 6 -3.43 -9.36 -15.37
CA ALA A 6 -2.05 -8.89 -15.25
C ALA A 6 -1.69 -8.68 -13.77
N ARG A 7 -0.56 -9.20 -13.34
CA ARG A 7 -0.06 -8.98 -11.98
C ARG A 7 0.57 -7.61 -11.89
N THR A 8 0.31 -6.91 -10.79
CA THR A 8 1.00 -5.67 -10.48
C THR A 8 1.88 -5.85 -9.25
N LEU A 9 3.08 -5.29 -9.28
CA LEU A 9 3.90 -5.07 -8.10
C LEU A 9 3.46 -3.74 -7.47
N ASN A 10 3.24 -3.75 -6.17
CA ASN A 10 2.92 -2.56 -5.39
C ASN A 10 3.93 -2.46 -4.24
N HIS A 11 4.64 -1.35 -4.18
CA HIS A 11 5.68 -1.09 -3.19
C HIS A 11 5.36 0.19 -2.43
N PHE A 12 5.32 0.09 -1.12
CA PHE A 12 5.10 1.18 -0.19
C PHE A 12 6.37 1.43 0.62
N SER A 13 6.84 2.66 0.67
CA SER A 13 7.99 3.06 1.50
C SER A 13 7.63 4.23 2.38
N LEU A 14 7.95 4.12 3.65
CA LEU A 14 7.90 5.22 4.60
C LEU A 14 9.25 5.94 4.63
N TYR A 15 9.24 7.26 4.49
CA TYR A 15 10.44 8.11 4.55
C TYR A 15 10.28 9.19 5.60
N ALA A 16 11.38 9.48 6.30
CA ALA A 16 11.51 10.68 7.13
C ALA A 16 12.61 11.59 6.59
N PHE A 17 12.40 12.88 6.67
CA PHE A 17 13.46 13.86 6.42
C PHE A 17 14.51 13.80 7.53
N THR A 18 15.74 14.08 7.16
CA THR A 18 16.88 14.20 8.10
C THR A 18 17.05 15.67 8.53
N ASP A 19 17.88 15.88 9.56
CA ASP A 19 18.24 17.24 9.97
C ASP A 19 18.86 18.05 8.82
N ALA A 20 19.64 17.40 7.95
CA ALA A 20 20.23 18.05 6.80
C ALA A 20 19.19 18.59 5.81
N TYR A 21 18.04 17.95 5.66
CA TYR A 21 16.95 18.47 4.84
C TYR A 21 16.40 19.78 5.38
N TRP A 22 16.23 19.91 6.71
CA TRP A 22 15.65 21.09 7.33
C TRP A 22 16.56 22.32 7.26
N LEU A 23 17.86 22.10 7.00
CA LEU A 23 18.86 23.17 6.79
C LEU A 23 18.88 23.71 5.35
N LEU A 24 18.22 23.05 4.40
CA LEU A 24 18.16 23.47 3.02
C LEU A 24 17.33 24.75 2.83
N SER A 25 17.76 25.60 1.88
CA SER A 25 16.93 26.69 1.35
C SER A 25 15.69 26.17 0.63
N LYS A 26 14.71 27.04 0.40
CA LYS A 26 13.49 26.66 -0.36
C LYS A 26 13.79 26.20 -1.77
N GLU A 27 14.77 26.82 -2.41
CA GLU A 27 15.24 26.48 -3.76
C GLU A 27 15.88 25.09 -3.81
N GLU A 28 16.73 24.77 -2.84
CA GLU A 28 17.38 23.45 -2.71
C GLU A 28 16.32 22.36 -2.42
N LYS A 29 15.39 22.60 -1.50
CA LYS A 29 14.25 21.68 -1.25
C LYS A 29 13.44 21.45 -2.52
N SER A 30 13.13 22.51 -3.27
CA SER A 30 12.38 22.40 -4.54
C SER A 30 13.13 21.59 -5.58
N SER A 31 14.45 21.80 -5.70
CA SER A 31 15.32 21.04 -6.60
C SER A 31 15.37 19.55 -6.21
N PHE A 32 15.57 19.28 -4.93
CA PHE A 32 15.54 17.91 -4.39
C PHE A 32 14.21 17.21 -4.69
N HIS A 33 13.08 17.84 -4.34
CA HIS A 33 11.74 17.25 -4.55
C HIS A 33 11.51 16.91 -6.02
N LYS A 34 11.81 17.85 -6.93
CA LYS A 34 11.64 17.64 -8.38
C LYS A 34 12.49 16.47 -8.88
N ASN A 35 13.76 16.45 -8.53
CA ASN A 35 14.71 15.46 -9.03
C ASN A 35 14.41 14.06 -8.47
N TRP A 36 14.08 13.97 -7.16
CA TRP A 36 13.73 12.72 -6.52
C TRP A 36 12.42 12.14 -7.10
N LEU A 37 11.37 12.96 -7.22
CA LEU A 37 10.11 12.55 -7.83
C LEU A 37 10.29 12.09 -9.28
N THR A 38 11.11 12.79 -10.07
CA THR A 38 11.45 12.37 -11.43
C THR A 38 12.14 11.00 -11.42
N GLY A 39 13.07 10.78 -10.50
CA GLY A 39 13.73 9.48 -10.32
C GLY A 39 12.75 8.36 -9.97
N LEU A 40 11.83 8.60 -9.03
CA LEU A 40 10.78 7.63 -8.67
C LEU A 40 9.87 7.31 -9.86
N ARG A 41 9.42 8.32 -10.60
CA ARG A 41 8.58 8.16 -11.81
C ARG A 41 9.30 7.41 -12.94
N SER A 42 10.63 7.39 -12.96
CA SER A 42 11.40 6.54 -13.88
C SER A 42 11.42 5.07 -13.47
N ALA A 43 11.14 4.77 -12.22
CA ALA A 43 11.19 3.42 -11.66
C ALA A 43 9.85 2.69 -11.75
N ALA A 44 8.72 3.39 -11.71
CA ALA A 44 7.38 2.81 -11.64
C ALA A 44 6.42 3.50 -12.62
N GLN A 45 5.32 2.82 -12.98
CA GLN A 45 4.28 3.38 -13.86
C GLN A 45 3.45 4.43 -13.13
N THR A 46 3.17 4.22 -11.84
CA THR A 46 2.53 5.21 -10.98
C THR A 46 3.35 5.44 -9.72
N VAL A 47 3.37 6.69 -9.27
CA VAL A 47 4.02 7.13 -8.03
C VAL A 47 3.12 8.12 -7.34
N ASP A 48 2.60 7.72 -6.19
CA ASP A 48 1.81 8.56 -5.31
C ASP A 48 2.59 8.85 -4.02
N ILE A 49 2.54 10.08 -3.55
CA ILE A 49 3.16 10.51 -2.29
C ILE A 49 2.08 11.03 -1.37
N PHE A 50 2.00 10.46 -0.18
CA PHE A 50 1.03 10.80 0.84
C PHE A 50 1.71 11.44 2.04
N GLN A 51 1.06 12.40 2.66
CA GLN A 51 1.43 12.87 3.99
C GLN A 51 1.13 11.77 5.01
N ASN A 52 2.15 11.28 5.72
CA ASN A 52 1.95 10.32 6.80
C ASN A 52 1.38 11.01 8.04
N THR A 53 0.54 10.31 8.80
CA THR A 53 -0.05 10.85 10.05
C THR A 53 0.68 10.39 11.31
N ASP A 54 1.57 9.41 11.19
CA ASP A 54 2.37 8.88 12.30
C ASP A 54 3.69 9.67 12.43
N SER A 55 4.15 9.88 13.66
CA SER A 55 5.41 10.59 13.95
C SER A 55 6.69 9.85 13.54
N LYS A 56 6.60 8.59 13.11
CA LYS A 56 7.77 7.79 12.73
C LYS A 56 8.33 8.14 11.34
N ALA A 57 7.50 8.70 10.48
CA ALA A 57 7.86 9.08 9.12
C ALA A 57 7.05 10.30 8.68
N ASP A 58 7.59 11.08 7.75
CA ASP A 58 6.91 12.26 7.21
C ASP A 58 5.98 11.88 6.06
N MET A 59 6.40 10.95 5.22
CA MET A 59 5.67 10.59 4.02
C MET A 59 5.64 9.08 3.75
N LEU A 60 4.58 8.66 3.07
CA LEU A 60 4.43 7.36 2.45
C LEU A 60 4.51 7.52 0.94
N VAL A 61 5.35 6.73 0.28
CA VAL A 61 5.46 6.64 -1.18
C VAL A 61 4.90 5.31 -1.64
N TRP A 62 3.91 5.34 -2.54
CA TRP A 62 3.38 4.16 -3.21
C TRP A 62 3.83 4.15 -4.66
N CYS A 63 4.57 3.12 -5.05
CA CYS A 63 4.98 2.84 -6.43
C CYS A 63 4.24 1.60 -6.93
N ALA A 64 3.63 1.67 -8.13
CA ALA A 64 3.02 0.52 -8.76
C ALA A 64 3.47 0.36 -10.21
N LEU A 65 3.61 -0.90 -10.64
CA LEU A 65 4.01 -1.28 -12.00
C LEU A 65 3.48 -2.67 -12.36
N GLU A 66 3.36 -2.95 -13.67
CA GLU A 66 3.09 -4.29 -14.17
C GLU A 66 4.26 -5.24 -13.84
N ALA A 67 3.94 -6.47 -13.47
CA ALA A 67 4.89 -7.48 -13.02
C ALA A 67 4.76 -8.81 -13.75
N ASP A 68 4.24 -8.80 -14.96
CA ASP A 68 4.11 -10.01 -15.79
C ASP A 68 5.47 -10.45 -16.38
N ASP A 69 6.37 -9.49 -16.64
CA ASP A 69 7.76 -9.78 -17.00
C ASP A 69 8.57 -10.04 -15.70
N PRO A 70 9.23 -11.21 -15.58
CA PRO A 70 10.06 -11.56 -14.43
C PRO A 70 11.17 -10.52 -14.12
N CYS A 71 11.66 -9.78 -15.12
CA CYS A 71 12.70 -8.77 -14.94
C CYS A 71 12.18 -7.45 -14.37
N ASN A 72 10.88 -7.19 -14.44
CA ASN A 72 10.30 -5.90 -13.98
C ASN A 72 10.57 -5.64 -12.50
N THR A 73 10.47 -6.67 -11.67
CA THR A 73 10.72 -6.55 -10.22
C THR A 73 12.16 -6.13 -9.93
N SER A 74 13.16 -6.80 -10.51
CA SER A 74 14.57 -6.46 -10.28
C SER A 74 14.91 -5.08 -10.83
N THR A 75 14.43 -4.77 -12.03
CA THR A 75 14.60 -3.45 -12.67
C THR A 75 14.00 -2.33 -11.82
N PHE A 76 12.82 -2.56 -11.24
CA PHE A 76 12.21 -1.59 -10.32
C PHE A 76 13.11 -1.29 -9.12
N PHE A 77 13.60 -2.32 -8.40
CA PHE A 77 14.43 -2.12 -7.22
C PHE A 77 15.78 -1.46 -7.55
N GLU A 78 16.38 -1.79 -8.70
CA GLU A 78 17.57 -1.10 -9.18
C GLU A 78 17.32 0.40 -9.42
N LYS A 79 16.24 0.74 -10.12
CA LYS A 79 15.87 2.13 -10.42
C LYS A 79 15.50 2.89 -9.15
N LEU A 80 14.73 2.28 -8.23
CA LEU A 80 14.39 2.86 -6.93
C LEU A 80 15.65 3.18 -6.12
N THR A 81 16.61 2.25 -6.11
CA THR A 81 17.91 2.45 -5.45
C THR A 81 18.67 3.63 -6.07
N LYS A 82 18.76 3.70 -7.40
CA LYS A 82 19.41 4.80 -8.11
C LYS A 82 18.71 6.14 -7.87
N ALA A 83 17.39 6.17 -7.81
CA ALA A 83 16.61 7.37 -7.53
C ALA A 83 16.81 7.89 -6.10
N THR A 84 16.98 7.01 -5.11
CA THR A 84 17.00 7.36 -3.68
C THR A 84 18.42 7.57 -3.13
N THR A 85 19.40 6.81 -3.61
CA THR A 85 20.78 6.82 -3.08
C THR A 85 21.42 8.21 -3.05
N PRO A 86 21.29 9.08 -4.08
CA PRO A 86 21.88 10.42 -4.05
C PRO A 86 21.35 11.30 -2.90
N TYR A 87 20.17 11.01 -2.39
CA TYR A 87 19.44 11.81 -1.41
C TYR A 87 19.38 11.19 -0.02
N ARG A 88 20.16 10.11 0.26
CA ARG A 88 20.15 9.45 1.58
C ARG A 88 20.59 10.33 2.74
N HIS A 89 21.27 11.42 2.46
CA HIS A 89 21.61 12.44 3.43
C HIS A 89 20.44 13.37 3.76
N LEU A 90 19.40 13.46 2.89
CA LEU A 90 18.19 14.29 3.05
C LEU A 90 16.97 13.51 3.50
N ILE A 91 16.84 12.25 3.07
CA ILE A 91 15.74 11.37 3.40
C ILE A 91 16.24 10.01 3.91
N ARG A 92 15.54 9.47 4.88
CA ARG A 92 15.83 8.16 5.47
C ARG A 92 14.63 7.24 5.29
N PRO A 93 14.79 6.09 4.61
CA PRO A 93 13.76 5.05 4.64
C PRO A 93 13.58 4.54 6.07
N LYS A 94 12.34 4.39 6.49
CA LYS A 94 11.94 3.89 7.83
C LYS A 94 11.43 2.48 7.78
N ASP A 95 10.61 2.19 6.75
CA ASP A 95 10.01 0.88 6.54
C ASP A 95 9.62 0.72 5.08
N SER A 96 9.45 -0.50 4.62
CA SER A 96 8.90 -0.80 3.30
C SER A 96 8.12 -2.10 3.28
N LEU A 97 6.98 -2.06 2.61
CA LEU A 97 6.12 -3.22 2.36
C LEU A 97 5.87 -3.34 0.87
N TRP A 98 5.93 -4.55 0.33
CA TRP A 98 5.62 -4.77 -1.08
C TRP A 98 5.03 -6.16 -1.33
N GLY A 99 4.29 -6.27 -2.40
CA GLY A 99 3.66 -7.52 -2.80
C GLY A 99 3.01 -7.42 -4.17
N PHE A 100 2.41 -8.52 -4.59
CA PHE A 100 1.77 -8.65 -5.90
C PHE A 100 0.26 -8.77 -5.77
N THR A 101 -0.47 -8.21 -6.73
CA THR A 101 -1.89 -8.53 -6.90
C THR A 101 -2.06 -9.96 -7.38
N ARG A 102 -3.18 -10.57 -6.97
CA ARG A 102 -3.67 -11.88 -7.47
C ARG A 102 -5.19 -11.84 -7.56
N PRO A 103 -5.79 -12.60 -8.49
CA PRO A 103 -7.23 -12.78 -8.49
C PRO A 103 -7.71 -13.31 -7.13
N SER A 104 -8.85 -12.79 -6.68
CA SER A 104 -9.45 -13.23 -5.43
C SER A 104 -9.77 -14.73 -5.46
N GLN A 105 -9.51 -15.42 -4.36
CA GLN A 105 -9.89 -16.83 -4.19
C GLN A 105 -11.35 -16.99 -3.74
N TYR A 106 -11.98 -15.93 -3.26
CA TYR A 106 -13.30 -15.94 -2.62
C TYR A 106 -14.39 -15.26 -3.42
N THR A 107 -14.04 -14.49 -4.45
CA THR A 107 -14.99 -13.80 -5.34
C THR A 107 -14.70 -14.17 -6.79
N LYS A 108 -15.76 -14.38 -7.60
CA LYS A 108 -15.61 -14.77 -9.01
C LYS A 108 -15.34 -13.59 -9.95
N THR A 109 -15.71 -12.39 -9.52
CA THR A 109 -15.60 -11.16 -10.31
C THR A 109 -14.82 -10.11 -9.53
N ARG A 110 -14.16 -9.21 -10.25
CA ARG A 110 -13.53 -8.03 -9.67
C ARG A 110 -14.61 -7.19 -8.96
N SER A 111 -14.32 -6.73 -7.76
CA SER A 111 -15.23 -5.89 -6.99
C SER A 111 -15.14 -4.44 -7.49
N ALA A 112 -16.28 -3.71 -7.49
CA ALA A 112 -16.27 -2.27 -7.70
C ALA A 112 -15.51 -1.51 -6.60
N GLN A 113 -15.32 -2.15 -5.45
CA GLN A 113 -14.53 -1.63 -4.33
C GLN A 113 -13.01 -1.90 -4.49
N GLU A 114 -12.57 -2.54 -5.56
CA GLU A 114 -11.15 -2.81 -5.76
C GLU A 114 -10.41 -1.56 -6.21
N ILE A 115 -9.33 -1.21 -5.50
CA ILE A 115 -8.45 -0.10 -5.87
C ILE A 115 -7.70 -0.49 -7.16
N ASP A 116 -7.70 0.40 -8.15
CA ASP A 116 -6.82 0.30 -9.29
C ASP A 116 -5.47 0.96 -8.94
N PRO A 117 -4.36 0.21 -8.93
CA PRO A 117 -3.04 0.78 -8.64
C PRO A 117 -2.60 1.86 -9.66
N PHE A 118 -3.21 1.88 -10.84
CA PHE A 118 -2.88 2.82 -11.93
C PHE A 118 -3.88 3.96 -12.07
N ALA A 119 -4.83 4.10 -11.15
CA ALA A 119 -5.77 5.22 -11.17
C ALA A 119 -5.04 6.57 -11.11
N GLU A 120 -5.53 7.54 -11.86
CA GLU A 120 -4.96 8.90 -11.91
C GLU A 120 -5.22 9.71 -10.63
N THR A 121 -6.24 9.33 -9.87
CA THR A 121 -6.64 10.00 -8.62
C THR A 121 -6.85 9.00 -7.51
N ARG A 122 -6.60 9.44 -6.28
CA ARG A 122 -6.79 8.68 -5.04
C ARG A 122 -7.89 9.31 -4.19
N MET A 123 -8.49 8.52 -3.32
CA MET A 123 -9.34 9.04 -2.27
C MET A 123 -8.50 9.79 -1.21
N LYS A 124 -9.15 10.59 -0.38
CA LYS A 124 -8.46 11.49 0.56
C LYS A 124 -7.55 10.78 1.54
N TYR A 125 -7.93 9.59 2.00
CA TYR A 125 -7.17 8.84 2.99
C TYR A 125 -6.80 7.47 2.47
N LEU A 126 -5.58 7.07 2.76
CA LEU A 126 -5.07 5.72 2.59
C LEU A 126 -4.78 5.13 3.96
N VAL A 127 -5.25 3.89 4.19
CA VAL A 127 -4.88 3.11 5.38
C VAL A 127 -4.31 1.79 4.90
N MET A 128 -3.12 1.44 5.37
CA MET A 128 -2.50 0.16 5.04
C MET A 128 -1.90 -0.53 6.26
N TYR A 129 -1.86 -1.85 6.21
CA TYR A 129 -1.14 -2.65 7.19
C TYR A 129 -0.77 -4.03 6.64
N PRO A 130 0.36 -4.60 7.08
CA PRO A 130 0.69 -5.99 6.83
C PRO A 130 -0.20 -6.89 7.68
N PHE A 131 -0.51 -8.09 7.19
CA PHE A 131 -1.10 -9.11 8.06
C PHE A 131 -0.64 -10.53 7.70
N ALA A 132 -0.76 -11.41 8.69
CA ALA A 132 -0.50 -12.83 8.56
C ALA A 132 -1.65 -13.62 9.16
N LYS A 133 -1.91 -14.80 8.62
CA LYS A 133 -2.90 -15.75 9.13
C LYS A 133 -2.25 -16.76 10.07
N THR A 134 -3.06 -17.37 10.94
CA THR A 134 -2.61 -18.47 11.79
C THR A 134 -2.38 -19.75 10.98
N ALA A 135 -1.63 -20.71 11.53
CA ALA A 135 -1.40 -22.00 10.88
C ALA A 135 -2.72 -22.75 10.64
N GLU A 136 -3.67 -22.66 11.58
CA GLU A 136 -4.98 -23.29 11.48
C GLU A 136 -5.76 -22.80 10.24
N TRP A 137 -5.60 -21.54 9.85
CA TRP A 137 -6.21 -21.03 8.62
C TRP A 137 -5.81 -21.84 7.40
N TYR A 138 -4.52 -22.15 7.27
CA TYR A 138 -4.00 -22.88 6.10
C TYR A 138 -4.33 -24.36 6.12
N LEU A 139 -4.52 -24.94 7.30
CA LEU A 139 -4.90 -26.34 7.48
C LEU A 139 -6.39 -26.59 7.23
N MET A 140 -7.23 -25.55 7.18
CA MET A 140 -8.63 -25.68 6.83
C MET A 140 -8.83 -26.02 5.35
N SER A 141 -9.91 -26.74 5.04
CA SER A 141 -10.36 -26.93 3.65
C SER A 141 -10.73 -25.57 3.03
N ARG A 142 -10.75 -25.53 1.69
CA ARG A 142 -11.18 -24.31 0.98
C ARG A 142 -12.61 -23.92 1.31
N GLU A 143 -13.49 -24.91 1.43
CA GLU A 143 -14.92 -24.72 1.78
C GLU A 143 -15.06 -24.11 3.17
N SER A 144 -14.31 -24.60 4.15
CA SER A 144 -14.31 -24.06 5.52
C SER A 144 -13.83 -22.60 5.53
N ARG A 145 -12.73 -22.29 4.83
CA ARG A 145 -12.26 -20.91 4.69
C ARG A 145 -13.28 -20.00 4.00
N GLN A 146 -13.97 -20.50 2.97
CA GLN A 146 -15.04 -19.75 2.31
C GLN A 146 -16.18 -19.47 3.29
N GLY A 147 -16.57 -20.44 4.11
CA GLY A 147 -17.59 -20.27 5.15
C GLY A 147 -17.25 -19.14 6.11
N VAL A 148 -16.03 -19.15 6.65
CA VAL A 148 -15.50 -18.09 7.54
C VAL A 148 -15.49 -16.71 6.85
N MET A 149 -15.13 -16.66 5.58
CA MET A 149 -15.04 -15.40 4.82
C MET A 149 -16.39 -14.85 4.38
N ASN A 150 -17.45 -15.64 4.34
CA ASN A 150 -18.76 -15.18 3.88
C ASN A 150 -19.31 -14.02 4.72
N GLU A 151 -19.19 -14.11 6.05
CA GLU A 151 -19.62 -13.04 6.95
C GLU A 151 -18.74 -11.78 6.76
N HIS A 152 -17.45 -11.95 6.74
CA HIS A 152 -16.48 -10.87 6.51
C HIS A 152 -16.77 -10.12 5.20
N ILE A 153 -17.00 -10.86 4.10
CA ILE A 153 -17.35 -10.28 2.79
C ILE A 153 -18.72 -9.57 2.85
N ARG A 154 -19.70 -10.13 3.55
CA ARG A 154 -21.01 -9.52 3.70
C ARG A 154 -20.95 -8.18 4.39
N ILE A 155 -20.15 -8.07 5.46
CA ILE A 155 -19.93 -6.80 6.17
C ILE A 155 -19.20 -5.81 5.26
N GLY A 156 -18.10 -6.21 4.63
CA GLY A 156 -17.35 -5.34 3.75
C GLY A 156 -18.18 -4.72 2.63
N LYS A 157 -19.14 -5.47 2.09
CA LYS A 157 -20.07 -4.98 1.05
C LYS A 157 -21.05 -3.90 1.52
N GLN A 158 -21.24 -3.70 2.82
CA GLN A 158 -22.11 -2.63 3.37
C GLN A 158 -21.39 -1.28 3.36
N TYR A 159 -20.07 -1.27 3.11
CA TYR A 159 -19.19 -0.09 3.09
C TYR A 159 -18.70 0.17 1.66
N GLU A 160 -19.65 0.37 0.72
CA GLU A 160 -19.35 0.51 -0.71
C GLU A 160 -18.46 1.72 -1.04
N ASP A 161 -18.42 2.72 -0.18
CA ASP A 161 -17.61 3.93 -0.25
C ASP A 161 -16.16 3.70 0.19
N ILE A 162 -15.81 2.52 0.69
CA ILE A 162 -14.45 2.14 1.06
C ILE A 162 -13.90 1.17 0.01
N LYS A 163 -12.78 1.56 -0.62
CA LYS A 163 -12.08 0.70 -1.57
C LYS A 163 -10.96 -0.08 -0.88
N GLN A 164 -10.61 -1.23 -1.45
CA GLN A 164 -9.52 -2.07 -0.92
C GLN A 164 -8.66 -2.68 -2.00
N LEU A 165 -7.40 -2.93 -1.67
CA LEU A 165 -6.45 -3.71 -2.46
C LEU A 165 -5.77 -4.73 -1.55
N LEU A 166 -5.77 -5.99 -1.95
CA LEU A 166 -5.05 -7.05 -1.25
C LEU A 166 -3.83 -7.47 -2.05
N LEU A 167 -2.67 -7.38 -1.42
CA LEU A 167 -1.39 -7.81 -1.98
C LEU A 167 -0.89 -9.07 -1.28
N TYR A 168 -0.22 -9.90 -2.03
CA TYR A 168 0.37 -11.17 -1.60
C TYR A 168 1.88 -11.03 -1.51
N SER A 169 2.45 -11.31 -0.33
CA SER A 169 3.89 -11.17 -0.01
C SER A 169 4.51 -12.48 0.50
N PHE A 170 3.85 -13.61 0.32
CA PHE A 170 4.32 -14.91 0.82
C PHE A 170 5.76 -15.22 0.42
N GLY A 171 6.63 -15.41 1.42
CA GLY A 171 8.04 -15.74 1.22
C GLY A 171 8.89 -14.61 0.65
N LEU A 172 8.35 -13.38 0.58
CA LEU A 172 9.04 -12.19 0.08
C LEU A 172 9.51 -11.27 1.20
N GLN A 173 8.69 -11.13 2.22
CA GLN A 173 8.95 -10.39 3.46
C GLN A 173 8.33 -11.16 4.64
N ASP A 174 8.35 -10.59 5.85
CA ASP A 174 7.86 -11.25 7.07
C ASP A 174 6.34 -11.42 7.10
N GLN A 175 5.58 -10.49 6.45
CA GLN A 175 4.13 -10.61 6.32
C GLN A 175 3.74 -11.50 5.12
N GLU A 176 2.53 -12.04 5.18
CA GLU A 176 1.95 -12.83 4.09
C GLU A 176 1.14 -11.97 3.13
N PHE A 177 0.52 -10.92 3.67
CA PHE A 177 -0.36 -10.00 2.95
C PHE A 177 -0.10 -8.56 3.35
N ILE A 178 -0.47 -7.66 2.44
CA ILE A 178 -0.65 -6.24 2.73
C ILE A 178 -2.06 -5.90 2.28
N VAL A 179 -2.85 -5.32 3.17
CA VAL A 179 -4.14 -4.75 2.80
C VAL A 179 -4.03 -3.23 2.77
N VAL A 180 -4.59 -2.66 1.72
CA VAL A 180 -4.63 -1.21 1.49
C VAL A 180 -6.10 -0.82 1.35
N TYR A 181 -6.49 0.24 2.01
CA TYR A 181 -7.81 0.85 1.90
C TYR A 181 -7.70 2.29 1.47
N GLU A 182 -8.64 2.73 0.66
CA GLU A 182 -8.86 4.14 0.36
C GLU A 182 -10.27 4.54 0.81
N THR A 183 -10.41 5.72 1.41
CA THR A 183 -11.67 6.26 1.91
C THR A 183 -11.67 7.79 1.92
N GLU A 184 -12.85 8.40 1.81
CA GLU A 184 -13.08 9.82 2.09
C GLU A 184 -13.41 10.06 3.59
N ASN A 185 -13.68 9.00 4.36
CA ASN A 185 -14.24 9.09 5.71
C ASN A 185 -13.56 8.12 6.68
N LEU A 186 -12.56 8.57 7.45
CA LEU A 186 -11.85 7.74 8.43
C LEU A 186 -12.74 7.23 9.57
N PRO A 187 -13.66 8.01 10.16
CA PRO A 187 -14.62 7.45 11.14
C PRO A 187 -15.38 6.25 10.60
N ARG A 188 -15.94 6.33 9.39
CA ARG A 188 -16.64 5.23 8.75
C ARG A 188 -15.74 4.03 8.45
N PHE A 189 -14.48 4.27 8.11
CA PHE A 189 -13.49 3.19 7.98
C PHE A 189 -13.22 2.52 9.34
N SER A 190 -13.13 3.29 10.41
CA SER A 190 -12.98 2.75 11.77
C SER A 190 -14.17 1.89 12.18
N ASP A 191 -15.41 2.28 11.83
CA ASP A 191 -16.62 1.48 12.06
C ASP A 191 -16.53 0.15 11.30
N LEU A 192 -16.16 0.17 10.01
CA LEU A 192 -15.93 -1.05 9.22
C LEU A 192 -14.94 -1.99 9.92
N VAL A 193 -13.78 -1.47 10.34
CA VAL A 193 -12.76 -2.31 10.98
C VAL A 193 -13.28 -2.88 12.29
N ASN A 194 -14.03 -2.10 13.08
CA ASN A 194 -14.64 -2.58 14.32
C ASN A 194 -15.61 -3.72 14.07
N GLU A 195 -16.52 -3.60 13.09
CA GLU A 195 -17.45 -4.68 12.73
C GLU A 195 -16.72 -5.92 12.21
N LEU A 196 -15.67 -5.76 11.43
CA LEU A 196 -14.86 -6.87 10.94
C LEU A 196 -14.13 -7.63 12.06
N ARG A 197 -13.83 -6.97 13.19
CA ARG A 197 -13.24 -7.59 14.38
C ARG A 197 -14.19 -8.56 15.09
N ASP A 198 -15.49 -8.39 14.91
CA ASP A 198 -16.53 -9.26 15.48
C ASP A 198 -16.79 -10.52 14.65
N THR A 199 -16.16 -10.64 13.47
CA THR A 199 -16.34 -11.80 12.58
C THR A 199 -15.46 -12.99 12.98
N GLU A 200 -15.90 -14.21 12.63
CA GLU A 200 -15.11 -15.45 12.82
C GLU A 200 -13.73 -15.37 12.16
N ALA A 201 -13.58 -14.63 11.05
CA ALA A 201 -12.30 -14.46 10.34
C ALA A 201 -11.20 -13.87 11.24
N ARG A 202 -11.55 -13.12 12.28
CA ARG A 202 -10.61 -12.52 13.24
C ARG A 202 -9.80 -13.57 14.00
N ARG A 203 -10.36 -14.70 14.33
CA ARG A 203 -9.68 -15.79 15.05
C ARG A 203 -8.44 -16.31 14.34
N TYR A 204 -8.45 -16.18 13.01
CA TYR A 204 -7.38 -16.68 12.14
C TYR A 204 -6.40 -15.57 11.71
N THR A 205 -6.41 -14.42 12.36
CA THR A 205 -5.43 -13.36 12.11
C THR A 205 -4.36 -13.41 13.20
N LEU A 206 -3.13 -13.77 12.80
CA LEU A 206 -1.97 -13.84 13.68
C LEU A 206 -1.44 -12.44 14.00
N GLN A 207 -1.33 -11.60 12.98
CA GLN A 207 -0.79 -10.25 13.06
C GLN A 207 -1.48 -9.35 12.03
N ASP A 208 -1.73 -8.08 12.40
CA ASP A 208 -2.30 -7.04 11.53
C ASP A 208 -1.80 -5.63 11.93
N THR A 209 -0.53 -5.55 12.24
CA THR A 209 0.18 -4.32 12.64
C THR A 209 1.59 -4.29 12.06
N PRO A 210 2.23 -3.11 11.93
CA PRO A 210 1.72 -1.77 12.28
C PRO A 210 0.71 -1.25 11.25
N VAL A 211 -0.22 -0.40 11.69
CA VAL A 211 -1.15 0.32 10.81
C VAL A 211 -0.54 1.66 10.43
N THR A 212 -0.58 2.00 9.14
CA THR A 212 -0.18 3.29 8.61
C THR A 212 -1.39 3.98 8.02
N THR A 213 -1.67 5.22 8.45
CA THR A 213 -2.68 6.09 7.87
C THR A 213 -2.00 7.28 7.23
N ALA A 214 -2.43 7.64 6.01
CA ALA A 214 -1.83 8.72 5.26
C ALA A 214 -2.89 9.54 4.50
N ILE A 215 -2.55 10.81 4.20
CA ILE A 215 -3.43 11.77 3.55
C ILE A 215 -2.93 12.01 2.13
N TYR A 216 -3.84 11.88 1.17
CA TYR A 216 -3.54 12.10 -0.25
C TYR A 216 -3.63 13.59 -0.60
N HIS A 217 -2.63 14.02 -1.34
CA HIS A 217 -2.59 15.19 -2.20
C HIS A 217 -1.80 14.80 -3.46
N PRO A 218 -1.94 15.51 -4.59
CA PRO A 218 -1.01 15.33 -5.71
C PRO A 218 0.45 15.38 -5.23
N ALA A 219 1.32 14.56 -5.79
CA ALA A 219 2.68 14.34 -5.26
C ALA A 219 3.48 15.63 -5.05
N GLU A 220 3.37 16.58 -5.98
CA GLU A 220 4.03 17.89 -5.88
C GLU A 220 3.46 18.74 -4.74
N GLU A 221 2.15 18.65 -4.49
CA GLU A 221 1.48 19.36 -3.39
C GLU A 221 1.86 18.74 -2.04
N THR A 222 1.88 17.39 -1.97
CA THR A 222 2.36 16.69 -0.76
C THR A 222 3.78 17.13 -0.41
N LEU A 223 4.69 17.11 -1.36
CA LEU A 223 6.08 17.54 -1.15
C LEU A 223 6.19 19.04 -0.79
N ALA A 224 5.26 19.87 -1.24
CA ALA A 224 5.24 21.30 -0.91
C ALA A 224 4.92 21.57 0.56
N LEU A 225 4.29 20.64 1.29
CA LEU A 225 4.00 20.79 2.73
C LEU A 225 5.27 21.01 3.57
N TRP A 226 6.44 20.58 3.10
CA TRP A 226 7.71 20.65 3.83
C TRP A 226 8.74 21.61 3.22
N LYS A 227 8.30 22.57 2.39
CA LYS A 227 9.18 23.60 1.79
C LYS A 227 9.52 24.74 2.73
#